data_4661e8db673592313e7c8bc5bb8c4909
#
_entry.id   4661e8db673592313e7c8bc5bb8c4909
#
_cell.length_a   1.000
_cell.length_b   1.000
_cell.length_c   1.000
_cell.angle_alpha   90.00
_cell.angle_beta   90.00
_cell.angle_gamma   90.00
#
_symmetry.space_group_name_H-M   'P 1'
#
loop_
_entity.id
_entity.type
_entity.pdbx_description
1 polymer ?
#
loop_
_entity_poly.entity_id
_entity_poly.type
_entity_poly.pdbx_seq_one_letter_code
_entity_poly.pdbx_strand_id
1 'polypeptide(L)'
;YTYRVLSQFGVMLYKSALGYADRLDAICLFIQPKTETECIGYMPMALLDDTSSNTGMIDFQQTIFLQDRIILENQRPKLLPLTPRSEMPTRADLSSVAFRRWLKDSGMKFGLLHEEAA
;
A
#
# COMPACT_ATOMS: atom_id res chain seq x y z
N TYR A 1 -8.10 -9.93 -6.45
CA TYR A 1 -7.11 -9.54 -5.45
C TYR A 1 -7.76 -9.42 -4.08
N THR A 2 -7.07 -9.89 -3.05
CA THR A 2 -7.49 -9.71 -1.65
C THR A 2 -6.40 -8.94 -0.91
N TYR A 3 -6.76 -7.84 -0.29
CA TYR A 3 -5.86 -7.05 0.55
C TYR A 3 -6.05 -7.43 2.01
N ARG A 4 -4.96 -7.70 2.69
CA ARG A 4 -4.93 -7.95 4.14
C ARG A 4 -4.02 -6.94 4.81
N VAL A 5 -4.59 -6.06 5.60
CA VAL A 5 -3.84 -5.13 6.45
C VAL A 5 -3.28 -5.90 7.63
N LEU A 6 -1.96 -5.90 7.78
CA LEU A 6 -1.24 -6.57 8.87
C LEU A 6 -0.97 -5.60 10.02
N SER A 7 -0.66 -4.37 9.68
CA SER A 7 -0.38 -3.28 10.62
C SER A 7 -0.55 -1.94 9.89
N GLN A 8 -0.35 -0.83 10.59
CA GLN A 8 -0.34 0.51 9.99
C GLN A 8 0.72 0.67 8.89
N PHE A 9 1.76 -0.15 8.93
CA PHE A 9 2.91 -0.09 8.04
C PHE A 9 3.12 -1.38 7.24
N GLY A 10 2.12 -2.23 7.18
CA GLY A 10 2.23 -3.50 6.48
C GLY A 10 0.92 -3.97 5.87
N VAL A 11 0.96 -4.27 4.59
CA VAL A 11 -0.18 -4.86 3.86
C VAL A 11 0.30 -6.05 3.03
N MET A 12 -0.55 -7.02 2.87
CA MET A 12 -0.33 -8.18 2.03
C MET A 12 -1.44 -8.25 0.98
N LEU A 13 -1.03 -8.40 -0.25
CA LEU A 13 -1.89 -8.61 -1.41
C LEU A 13 -1.81 -10.07 -1.83
N TYR A 14 -2.96 -10.71 -1.95
CA TYR A 14 -3.09 -12.05 -2.49
C TYR A 14 -3.76 -12.01 -3.86
N LYS A 15 -3.27 -12.83 -4.77
CA LYS A 15 -3.90 -13.12 -6.06
C LYS A 15 -3.79 -14.61 -6.36
N SER A 16 -4.68 -15.15 -7.18
CA SER A 16 -4.57 -16.55 -7.64
C SER A 16 -3.25 -16.72 -8.39
N ALA A 17 -2.53 -17.78 -8.06
CA ALA A 17 -1.31 -18.16 -8.76
C ALA A 17 -1.65 -18.63 -10.18
N LEU A 18 -0.80 -18.29 -11.14
CA LEU A 18 -0.98 -18.70 -12.52
C LEU A 18 -0.89 -20.25 -12.61
N GLY A 19 -1.90 -20.87 -13.19
CA GLY A 19 -1.94 -22.33 -13.34
C GLY A 19 -2.44 -23.11 -12.12
N TYR A 20 -2.74 -22.45 -10.99
CA TYR A 20 -3.20 -23.09 -9.75
C TYR A 20 -4.40 -22.37 -9.15
N ALA A 21 -5.57 -22.99 -9.26
CA ALA A 21 -6.80 -22.37 -8.76
C ALA A 21 -6.90 -22.34 -7.22
N ASP A 22 -6.17 -23.24 -6.55
CA ASP A 22 -6.17 -23.45 -5.10
C ASP A 22 -4.99 -22.80 -4.36
N ARG A 23 -4.11 -22.11 -5.08
CA ARG A 23 -2.92 -21.48 -4.53
C ARG A 23 -2.88 -19.99 -4.80
N LEU A 24 -2.26 -19.26 -3.90
CA LEU A 24 -2.18 -17.81 -3.97
C LEU A 24 -0.73 -17.35 -4.02
N ASP A 25 -0.46 -16.46 -4.95
CA ASP A 25 0.72 -15.60 -4.87
C ASP A 25 0.51 -14.56 -3.79
N ALA A 26 1.57 -14.17 -3.11
CA ALA A 26 1.56 -13.12 -2.12
C ALA A 26 2.58 -12.03 -2.48
N ILE A 27 2.13 -10.79 -2.43
CA ILE A 27 2.98 -9.60 -2.55
C ILE A 27 2.78 -8.81 -1.27
N CYS A 28 3.87 -8.49 -0.58
CA CYS A 28 3.82 -7.71 0.64
C CYS A 28 4.33 -6.29 0.38
N LEU A 29 3.79 -5.34 1.10
CA LEU A 29 4.34 -4.00 1.21
C LEU A 29 4.58 -3.71 2.69
N PHE A 30 5.83 -3.56 3.06
CA PHE A 30 6.22 -3.11 4.40
C PHE A 30 6.84 -1.74 4.31
N ILE A 31 6.37 -0.83 5.16
CA ILE A 31 6.81 0.56 5.19
C ILE A 31 7.65 0.77 6.46
N GLN A 32 8.87 1.22 6.27
CA GLN A 32 9.71 1.72 7.37
C GLN A 32 9.65 3.23 7.37
N PRO A 33 8.93 3.87 8.29
CA PRO A 33 8.93 5.33 8.39
C PRO A 33 10.31 5.83 8.83
N LYS A 34 10.76 6.90 8.18
CA LYS A 34 11.96 7.66 8.54
C LYS A 34 11.57 8.95 9.26
N THR A 35 10.66 9.67 8.67
CA THR A 35 10.00 10.87 9.21
C THR A 35 8.52 10.79 8.89
N GLU A 36 7.74 11.78 9.23
CA GLU A 36 6.32 11.82 8.88
C GLU A 36 6.06 11.92 7.37
N THR A 37 7.06 12.34 6.59
CA THR A 37 6.95 12.53 5.13
C THR A 37 7.92 11.70 4.31
N GLU A 38 8.74 10.87 4.96
CA GLU A 38 9.74 10.02 4.30
C GLU A 38 9.68 8.60 4.84
N CYS A 39 9.74 7.63 3.95
CA CYS A 39 9.76 6.22 4.31
C CYS A 39 10.60 5.38 3.33
N ILE A 40 10.89 4.16 3.72
CA ILE A 40 11.41 3.12 2.84
C ILE A 40 10.32 2.07 2.68
N GLY A 41 10.00 1.72 1.43
CA GLY A 41 9.11 0.62 1.10
C GLY A 41 9.89 -0.65 0.76
N TYR A 42 9.50 -1.76 1.36
CA TYR A 42 9.99 -3.10 1.06
C TYR A 42 8.87 -3.92 0.44
N MET A 43 9.11 -4.56 -0.69
CA MET A 43 8.09 -5.32 -1.41
C MET A 43 8.54 -6.75 -1.71
N PRO A 44 8.63 -7.62 -0.69
CA PRO A 44 8.88 -9.03 -0.93
C PRO A 44 7.69 -9.68 -1.66
N MET A 45 8.01 -10.61 -2.56
CA MET A 45 7.04 -11.40 -3.31
C MET A 45 7.27 -12.88 -3.06
N ALA A 46 6.20 -13.64 -2.93
CA ALA A 46 6.19 -15.08 -2.96
C ALA A 46 5.28 -15.51 -4.11
N LEU A 47 5.89 -15.84 -5.24
CA LEU A 47 5.20 -16.26 -6.45
C LEU A 47 5.36 -17.77 -6.60
N LEU A 48 4.26 -18.44 -6.86
CA LEU A 48 4.23 -19.88 -7.16
C LEU A 48 4.29 -20.07 -8.67
N ASP A 49 5.14 -20.98 -9.09
CA ASP A 49 5.27 -21.42 -10.48
C ASP A 49 5.70 -20.33 -11.48
N ASP A 50 6.30 -19.27 -11.02
CA ASP A 50 6.97 -18.33 -11.90
C ASP A 50 8.30 -18.95 -12.35
N THR A 51 8.48 -19.08 -13.66
CA THR A 51 9.70 -19.58 -14.27
C THR A 51 10.71 -18.47 -14.59
N SER A 52 10.37 -17.24 -14.26
CA SER A 52 11.22 -16.08 -14.47
C SER A 52 12.45 -16.14 -13.57
N SER A 53 13.55 -15.54 -14.03
CA SER A 53 14.72 -15.38 -13.17
C SER A 53 14.44 -14.41 -12.03
N ASN A 54 15.12 -14.57 -10.89
CA ASN A 54 15.01 -13.63 -9.77
C ASN A 54 15.29 -12.18 -10.20
N THR A 55 16.30 -11.97 -11.04
CA THR A 55 16.62 -10.65 -11.59
C THR A 55 15.45 -10.08 -12.40
N GLY A 56 14.87 -10.89 -13.29
CA GLY A 56 13.70 -10.45 -14.08
C GLY A 56 12.49 -10.09 -13.22
N MET A 57 12.24 -10.85 -12.15
CA MET A 57 11.16 -10.54 -11.20
C MET A 57 11.43 -9.25 -10.43
N ILE A 58 12.67 -9.02 -9.99
CA ILE A 58 13.06 -7.79 -9.31
C ILE A 58 12.90 -6.59 -10.24
N ASP A 59 13.39 -6.67 -11.46
CA ASP A 59 13.31 -5.58 -12.46
C ASP A 59 11.85 -5.26 -12.78
N PHE A 60 11.02 -6.29 -12.96
CA PHE A 60 9.59 -6.12 -13.19
C PHE A 60 8.91 -5.40 -12.02
N GLN A 61 9.15 -5.86 -10.79
CA GLN A 61 8.55 -5.28 -9.59
C GLN A 61 9.02 -3.84 -9.37
N GLN A 62 10.30 -3.56 -9.58
CA GLN A 62 10.84 -2.19 -9.49
C GLN A 62 10.17 -1.27 -10.52
N THR A 63 9.99 -1.74 -11.75
CA THR A 63 9.33 -0.96 -12.80
C THR A 63 7.89 -0.61 -12.43
N ILE A 64 7.12 -1.57 -11.94
CA ILE A 64 5.73 -1.35 -11.50
C ILE A 64 5.69 -0.35 -10.32
N PHE A 65 6.54 -0.56 -9.32
CA PHE A 65 6.55 0.32 -8.15
C PHE A 65 6.99 1.75 -8.48
N LEU A 66 7.92 1.93 -9.40
CA LEU A 66 8.35 3.26 -9.82
C LEU A 66 7.23 4.07 -10.49
N GLN A 67 6.29 3.41 -11.16
CA GLN A 67 5.11 4.08 -11.74
C GLN A 67 4.22 4.67 -10.62
N ASP A 68 3.97 3.90 -9.57
CA ASP A 68 3.20 4.37 -8.42
C ASP A 68 3.95 5.43 -7.61
N ARG A 69 5.26 5.25 -7.45
CA ARG A 69 6.11 6.16 -6.68
C ARG A 69 6.05 7.59 -7.20
N ILE A 70 6.11 7.79 -8.50
CA ILE A 70 6.02 9.14 -9.11
C ILE A 70 4.72 9.83 -8.68
N ILE A 71 3.61 9.11 -8.66
CA ILE A 71 2.31 9.66 -8.24
C ILE A 71 2.33 9.95 -6.75
N LEU A 72 2.78 9.01 -5.92
CA LEU A 72 2.79 9.12 -4.46
C LEU A 72 3.67 10.29 -3.99
N GLU A 73 4.86 10.47 -4.55
CA GLU A 73 5.78 11.56 -4.19
C GLU A 73 5.24 12.95 -4.57
N ASN A 74 4.29 13.01 -5.50
CA ASN A 74 3.66 14.25 -5.94
C ASN A 74 2.30 14.54 -5.26
N GLN A 75 1.82 13.66 -4.40
CA GLN A 75 0.59 13.90 -3.64
C GLN A 75 0.70 15.14 -2.75
N ARG A 76 -0.40 15.87 -2.63
CA ARG A 76 -0.57 16.99 -1.71
C ARG A 76 -1.94 16.87 -1.04
N PRO A 77 -2.03 17.00 0.29
CA PRO A 77 -0.94 17.19 1.25
C PRO A 77 0.01 15.98 1.33
N LYS A 78 1.22 16.18 1.89
CA LYS A 78 2.19 15.10 2.11
C LYS A 78 1.75 14.12 3.20
N LEU A 79 1.11 14.64 4.25
CA LEU A 79 0.52 13.83 5.30
C LEU A 79 -0.82 13.27 4.84
N LEU A 80 -1.13 12.05 5.26
CA LEU A 80 -2.36 11.38 4.85
C LEU A 80 -3.58 12.03 5.51
N PRO A 81 -4.52 12.59 4.73
CA PRO A 81 -5.74 13.14 5.30
C PRO A 81 -6.70 12.02 5.71
N LEU A 82 -7.29 12.14 6.88
CA LEU A 82 -8.35 11.23 7.37
C LEU A 82 -9.75 11.84 7.27
N THR A 83 -9.83 13.11 6.91
CA THR A 83 -11.12 13.84 6.81
C THR A 83 -11.83 13.44 5.52
N PRO A 84 -13.09 13.02 5.58
CA PRO A 84 -13.85 12.58 4.39
C PRO A 84 -13.98 13.63 3.27
N ARG A 85 -13.80 14.92 3.59
CA ARG A 85 -13.92 16.03 2.64
C ARG A 85 -12.61 16.42 1.97
N SER A 86 -11.48 15.86 2.43
CA SER A 86 -10.15 16.17 1.87
C SER A 86 -9.89 15.45 0.55
N GLU A 87 -10.65 14.43 0.26
CA GLU A 87 -10.53 13.60 -0.94
C GLU A 87 -11.92 13.34 -1.52
N MET A 88 -11.99 13.08 -2.80
CA MET A 88 -13.22 12.66 -3.48
C MET A 88 -13.12 11.17 -3.86
N PRO A 89 -13.41 10.25 -2.94
CA PRO A 89 -13.31 8.83 -3.22
C PRO A 89 -14.35 8.39 -4.26
N THR A 90 -13.91 7.54 -5.16
CA THR A 90 -14.78 6.86 -6.12
C THR A 90 -15.16 5.46 -5.59
N ARG A 91 -16.01 4.77 -6.32
CA ARG A 91 -16.38 3.39 -5.97
C ARG A 91 -15.16 2.43 -5.96
N ALA A 92 -14.12 2.73 -6.74
CA ALA A 92 -12.88 1.97 -6.77
C ALA A 92 -12.04 2.12 -5.48
N ASP A 93 -12.25 3.19 -4.71
CA ASP A 93 -11.45 3.55 -3.54
C ASP A 93 -12.00 2.97 -2.22
N LEU A 94 -12.95 2.05 -2.26
CA LEU A 94 -13.59 1.50 -1.04
C LEU A 94 -12.59 0.89 -0.05
N SER A 95 -11.55 0.21 -0.54
CA SER A 95 -10.49 -0.35 0.30
C SER A 95 -9.67 0.76 0.98
N SER A 96 -9.36 1.84 0.26
CA SER A 96 -8.66 3.00 0.80
C SER A 96 -9.49 3.73 1.85
N VAL A 97 -10.77 3.87 1.62
CA VAL A 97 -11.72 4.46 2.60
C VAL A 97 -11.80 3.62 3.86
N ALA A 98 -11.89 2.29 3.72
CA ALA A 98 -11.92 1.37 4.85
C ALA A 98 -10.61 1.42 5.66
N PHE A 99 -9.47 1.51 4.98
CA PHE A 99 -8.15 1.63 5.62
C PHE A 99 -8.03 2.94 6.41
N ARG A 100 -8.46 4.09 5.86
CA ARG A 100 -8.46 5.37 6.57
C ARG A 100 -9.33 5.35 7.81
N ARG A 101 -10.51 4.73 7.74
CA ARG A 101 -11.40 4.54 8.90
C ARG A 101 -10.69 3.72 9.98
N TRP A 102 -10.10 2.61 9.59
CA TRP A 102 -9.35 1.76 10.52
C TRP A 102 -8.17 2.48 11.17
N LEU A 103 -7.40 3.29 10.42
CA LEU A 103 -6.33 4.13 10.98
C LEU A 103 -6.87 5.11 12.02
N LYS A 104 -7.99 5.76 11.73
CA LYS A 104 -8.66 6.68 12.67
C LYS A 104 -9.09 5.95 13.95
N ASP A 105 -9.73 4.81 13.81
CA ASP A 105 -10.23 4.01 14.93
C ASP A 105 -9.08 3.42 15.77
N SER A 106 -7.92 3.16 15.16
CA SER A 106 -6.72 2.69 15.87
C SER A 106 -6.01 3.78 16.68
N GLY A 107 -6.42 5.04 16.54
CA GLY A 107 -5.81 6.18 17.22
C GLY A 107 -4.43 6.57 16.71
N MET A 108 -4.05 6.12 15.52
CA MET A 108 -2.78 6.50 14.89
C MET A 108 -2.74 8.01 14.65
N LYS A 109 -1.57 8.61 14.87
CA LYS A 109 -1.34 10.04 14.66
C LYS A 109 -0.15 10.32 13.73
N PHE A 110 0.83 9.46 13.73
CA PHE A 110 2.06 9.64 12.95
C PHE A 110 1.78 9.60 11.44
N GLY A 111 2.31 10.57 10.71
CA GLY A 111 2.14 10.66 9.25
C GLY A 111 0.75 11.08 8.77
N LEU A 112 -0.14 11.45 9.69
CA LEU A 112 -1.50 11.87 9.39
C LEU A 112 -1.66 13.38 9.48
N LEU A 113 -2.49 13.92 8.58
CA LEU A 113 -2.90 15.32 8.65
C LEU A 113 -3.88 15.49 9.81
N HIS A 114 -3.47 16.25 10.83
CA HIS A 114 -4.34 16.65 11.92
C HIS A 114 -5.14 17.89 11.51
N GLU A 115 -6.44 17.88 11.71
CA GLU A 115 -7.22 19.13 11.67
C GLU A 115 -6.71 19.99 12.83
N GLU A 116 -6.27 21.20 12.51
CA GLU A 116 -6.09 22.21 13.56
C GLU A 116 -7.45 22.38 14.23
N ALA A 117 -7.49 22.23 15.55
CA ALA A 117 -8.71 22.52 16.30
C ALA A 117 -9.07 23.99 16.05
N ALA A 118 -10.17 24.19 15.36
CA ALA A 118 -10.72 25.52 15.10
C ALA A 118 -11.23 26.15 16.41
#